data_d5bf1f2470fd70c4fc22b8c7a116a80a
#
_entry.id   d5bf1f2470fd70c4fc22b8c7a116a80a
#
_cell.length_a   1.000
_cell.length_b   1.000
_cell.length_c   1.000
_cell.angle_alpha   90.00
_cell.angle_beta   90.00
_cell.angle_gamma   90.00
#
_symmetry.space_group_name_H-M   'P 1'
#
loop_
_entity.id
_entity.type
_entity.pdbx_description
1 polymer ?
#
loop_
_entity_poly.entity_id
_entity_poly.type
_entity_poly.pdbx_seq_one_letter_code
_entity_poly.pdbx_strand_id
1 'polypeptide(L)'
;MTVMTGKKALMEMLQAEGIQYIFGNPGTSEGPILDALEDYPDLQYLLTSQEGAAMGMADGYARASGKVSFVNLHIETGLANGLSLLHNAYEGGTPIVVTSANKDVRKLAEGRSDLSEMVRLFTKWSVEVTDAAQVPAVMRRAFTEAKTPPTGPVYIGFSANALDAEADMEIIPSPQGYFRLSPDKDAIKAAGQLLSVAKNPALIVGDRLAQSNGIPEAVRIAELVGAKVYATSYSEMNFPTDHVQFLGQCGAGTPEGQARLAENDVII
;
A
#
# COMPACT_ATOMS: atom_id res chain seq x y z
N MET A 1 -2.11 -18.19 -23.62
CA MET A 1 -3.38 -18.34 -22.90
C MET A 1 -3.53 -19.80 -22.49
N THR A 2 -4.02 -20.06 -21.29
CA THR A 2 -4.15 -21.40 -20.72
C THR A 2 -5.48 -21.48 -19.99
N VAL A 3 -6.22 -22.58 -20.17
CA VAL A 3 -7.46 -22.81 -19.42
C VAL A 3 -7.10 -23.14 -17.98
N MET A 4 -7.61 -22.35 -17.04
CA MET A 4 -7.41 -22.54 -15.60
C MET A 4 -8.59 -21.96 -14.81
N THR A 5 -8.72 -22.37 -13.54
CA THR A 5 -9.71 -21.78 -12.63
C THR A 5 -9.28 -20.38 -12.16
N GLY A 6 -10.26 -19.56 -11.74
CA GLY A 6 -9.98 -18.25 -11.19
C GLY A 6 -9.07 -18.28 -9.96
N LYS A 7 -9.26 -19.27 -9.06
CA LYS A 7 -8.38 -19.47 -7.88
C LYS A 7 -6.94 -19.78 -8.30
N LYS A 8 -6.73 -20.57 -9.34
CA LYS A 8 -5.40 -20.83 -9.88
C LYS A 8 -4.79 -19.58 -10.49
N ALA A 9 -5.56 -18.83 -11.29
CA ALA A 9 -5.12 -17.56 -11.85
C ALA A 9 -4.73 -16.52 -10.78
N LEU A 10 -5.44 -16.51 -9.65
CA LEU A 10 -5.09 -15.68 -8.50
C LEU A 10 -3.70 -16.06 -7.97
N MET A 11 -3.42 -17.36 -7.73
CA MET A 11 -2.12 -17.81 -7.22
C MET A 11 -0.99 -17.52 -8.20
N GLU A 12 -1.19 -17.81 -9.49
CA GLU A 12 -0.22 -17.49 -10.55
C GLU A 12 0.09 -15.98 -10.61
N MET A 13 -0.93 -15.14 -10.46
CA MET A 13 -0.73 -13.68 -10.40
C MET A 13 0.04 -13.26 -9.15
N LEU A 14 -0.22 -13.85 -7.98
CA LEU A 14 0.54 -13.55 -6.76
C LEU A 14 2.02 -13.91 -6.92
N GLN A 15 2.33 -15.07 -7.50
CA GLN A 15 3.73 -15.43 -7.80
C GLN A 15 4.36 -14.48 -8.81
N ALA A 16 3.66 -14.14 -9.89
CA ALA A 16 4.15 -13.23 -10.92
C ALA A 16 4.40 -11.79 -10.37
N GLU A 17 3.65 -11.35 -9.36
CA GLU A 17 3.85 -10.08 -8.64
C GLU A 17 4.95 -10.16 -7.55
N GLY A 18 5.49 -11.34 -7.29
CA GLY A 18 6.55 -11.56 -6.31
C GLY A 18 6.05 -11.57 -4.86
N ILE A 19 4.78 -11.87 -4.65
CA ILE A 19 4.20 -12.05 -3.31
C ILE A 19 4.76 -13.32 -2.70
N GLN A 20 5.19 -13.23 -1.45
CA GLN A 20 5.68 -14.36 -0.64
C GLN A 20 4.73 -14.69 0.50
N TYR A 21 4.03 -13.69 1.02
CA TYR A 21 3.18 -13.80 2.21
C TYR A 21 1.76 -13.35 1.92
N ILE A 22 0.78 -14.13 2.35
CA ILE A 22 -0.62 -13.78 2.43
C ILE A 22 -0.96 -13.61 3.91
N PHE A 23 -1.29 -12.41 4.33
CA PHE A 23 -1.71 -12.14 5.71
C PHE A 23 -3.22 -12.30 5.81
N GLY A 24 -3.72 -13.05 6.80
CA GLY A 24 -5.17 -13.18 6.83
C GLY A 24 -5.76 -13.95 8.01
N ASN A 25 -7.07 -13.84 8.08
CA ASN A 25 -7.94 -14.66 8.92
C ASN A 25 -9.12 -15.11 8.05
N PRO A 26 -9.00 -16.29 7.37
CA PRO A 26 -9.97 -16.72 6.39
C PRO A 26 -11.18 -17.36 7.06
N GLY A 27 -12.32 -17.32 6.37
CA GLY A 27 -13.50 -18.11 6.71
C GLY A 27 -13.84 -19.12 5.61
N THR A 28 -15.07 -19.61 5.63
CA THR A 28 -15.55 -20.63 4.69
C THR A 28 -15.59 -20.12 3.24
N SER A 29 -15.79 -18.83 3.02
CA SER A 29 -15.84 -18.24 1.68
C SER A 29 -14.48 -18.23 0.99
N GLU A 30 -13.40 -18.18 1.76
CA GLU A 30 -12.01 -18.21 1.30
C GLU A 30 -11.47 -19.63 1.08
N GLY A 31 -12.28 -20.68 1.34
CA GLY A 31 -11.91 -22.08 1.14
C GLY A 31 -11.26 -22.37 -0.21
N PRO A 32 -11.80 -21.89 -1.36
CA PRO A 32 -11.16 -22.09 -2.65
C PRO A 32 -9.75 -21.50 -2.76
N ILE A 33 -9.48 -20.37 -2.10
CA ILE A 33 -8.16 -19.73 -2.06
C ILE A 33 -7.18 -20.58 -1.26
N LEU A 34 -7.62 -21.08 -0.09
CA LEU A 34 -6.80 -21.94 0.78
C LEU A 34 -6.50 -23.31 0.13
N ASP A 35 -7.50 -23.89 -0.53
CA ASP A 35 -7.35 -25.14 -1.28
C ASP A 35 -6.28 -25.01 -2.38
N ALA A 36 -6.29 -23.90 -3.11
CA ALA A 36 -5.33 -23.67 -4.17
C ALA A 36 -3.88 -23.51 -3.65
N LEU A 37 -3.66 -23.12 -2.39
CA LEU A 37 -2.32 -22.93 -1.84
C LEU A 37 -1.51 -24.22 -1.73
N GLU A 38 -2.15 -25.40 -1.70
CA GLU A 38 -1.44 -26.68 -1.67
C GLU A 38 -0.48 -26.84 -2.86
N ASP A 39 -0.83 -26.30 -4.02
CA ASP A 39 -0.03 -26.36 -5.23
C ASP A 39 1.07 -25.26 -5.30
N TYR A 40 1.12 -24.33 -4.31
CA TYR A 40 1.99 -23.16 -4.33
C TYR A 40 2.81 -23.02 -3.02
N PRO A 41 3.76 -23.92 -2.76
CA PRO A 41 4.50 -23.96 -1.49
C PRO A 41 5.36 -22.71 -1.21
N ASP A 42 5.66 -21.89 -2.23
CA ASP A 42 6.39 -20.64 -2.09
C ASP A 42 5.50 -19.47 -1.59
N LEU A 43 4.18 -19.64 -1.62
CA LEU A 43 3.22 -18.70 -1.05
C LEU A 43 2.87 -19.10 0.38
N GLN A 44 3.33 -18.35 1.36
CA GLN A 44 3.10 -18.64 2.76
C GLN A 44 1.87 -17.86 3.28
N TYR A 45 0.88 -18.60 3.79
CA TYR A 45 -0.27 -17.99 4.46
C TYR A 45 0.04 -17.75 5.93
N LEU A 46 0.14 -16.50 6.34
CA LEU A 46 0.35 -16.10 7.74
C LEU A 46 -1.02 -15.90 8.42
N LEU A 47 -1.47 -16.98 9.04
CA LEU A 47 -2.73 -17.01 9.75
C LEU A 47 -2.65 -16.15 11.01
N THR A 48 -3.62 -15.25 11.17
CA THR A 48 -3.80 -14.44 12.38
C THR A 48 -5.07 -14.84 13.11
N SER A 49 -5.16 -14.53 14.38
CA SER A 49 -6.36 -14.77 15.19
C SER A 49 -7.38 -13.63 15.12
N GLN A 50 -7.07 -12.55 14.39
CA GLN A 50 -7.93 -11.38 14.25
C GLN A 50 -7.50 -10.55 13.02
N GLU A 51 -8.44 -10.03 12.27
CA GLU A 51 -8.23 -9.40 10.97
C GLU A 51 -7.46 -8.07 11.06
N GLY A 52 -7.65 -7.32 12.15
CA GLY A 52 -6.83 -6.13 12.40
C GLY A 52 -5.35 -6.48 12.57
N ALA A 53 -5.03 -7.63 13.18
CA ALA A 53 -3.66 -8.10 13.27
C ALA A 53 -3.08 -8.42 11.88
N ALA A 54 -3.88 -9.07 10.99
CA ALA A 54 -3.48 -9.32 9.61
C ALA A 54 -3.17 -8.02 8.86
N MET A 55 -4.05 -7.03 8.99
CA MET A 55 -3.86 -5.71 8.38
C MET A 55 -2.61 -5.00 8.93
N GLY A 56 -2.41 -5.02 10.26
CA GLY A 56 -1.23 -4.41 10.89
C GLY A 56 0.08 -5.06 10.48
N MET A 57 0.10 -6.40 10.37
CA MET A 57 1.27 -7.15 9.89
C MET A 57 1.58 -6.81 8.42
N ALA A 58 0.55 -6.74 7.57
CA ALA A 58 0.69 -6.39 6.16
C ALA A 58 1.19 -4.95 5.98
N ASP A 59 0.67 -4.01 6.75
CA ASP A 59 1.09 -2.61 6.77
C ASP A 59 2.57 -2.49 7.19
N GLY A 60 2.95 -3.12 8.31
CA GLY A 60 4.34 -3.14 8.78
C GLY A 60 5.30 -3.80 7.79
N TYR A 61 4.89 -4.93 7.19
CA TYR A 61 5.69 -5.61 6.16
C TYR A 61 5.93 -4.73 4.93
N ALA A 62 4.86 -4.09 4.41
CA ALA A 62 4.99 -3.26 3.23
C ALA A 62 5.90 -2.04 3.48
N ARG A 63 5.77 -1.38 4.62
CA ARG A 63 6.63 -0.25 5.02
C ARG A 63 8.10 -0.67 5.20
N ALA A 64 8.34 -1.78 5.90
CA ALA A 64 9.70 -2.23 6.18
C ALA A 64 10.42 -2.78 4.95
N SER A 65 9.70 -3.46 4.04
CA SER A 65 10.28 -4.11 2.87
C SER A 65 10.26 -3.25 1.60
N GLY A 66 9.41 -2.21 1.55
CA GLY A 66 9.14 -1.45 0.33
C GLY A 66 8.36 -2.23 -0.73
N LYS A 67 7.80 -3.40 -0.38
CA LYS A 67 7.03 -4.28 -1.28
C LYS A 67 5.54 -4.08 -1.06
N VAL A 68 4.74 -4.42 -2.09
CA VAL A 68 3.29 -4.54 -1.90
C VAL A 68 2.99 -5.75 -1.02
N SER A 69 2.11 -5.60 -0.05
CA SER A 69 1.60 -6.72 0.74
C SER A 69 0.24 -7.18 0.24
N PHE A 70 -0.10 -8.44 0.56
CA PHE A 70 -1.38 -9.03 0.17
C PHE A 70 -2.11 -9.55 1.40
N VAL A 71 -3.39 -9.16 1.54
CA VAL A 71 -4.24 -9.52 2.68
C VAL A 71 -5.49 -10.23 2.19
N ASN A 72 -5.88 -11.30 2.89
CA ASN A 72 -7.10 -12.04 2.62
C ASN A 72 -7.95 -12.16 3.88
N LEU A 73 -9.13 -11.54 3.87
CA LEU A 73 -10.05 -11.47 5.01
C LEU A 73 -11.41 -12.12 4.68
N HIS A 74 -12.11 -12.54 5.72
CA HIS A 74 -13.42 -13.13 5.55
C HIS A 74 -14.50 -12.09 5.30
N ILE A 75 -15.27 -12.24 4.24
CA ILE A 75 -16.41 -11.43 3.81
C ILE A 75 -16.70 -10.17 4.67
N GLU A 76 -17.95 -9.88 4.99
CA GLU A 76 -18.35 -8.67 5.73
C GLU A 76 -17.70 -8.55 7.11
N THR A 77 -17.73 -9.64 7.87
CA THR A 77 -17.33 -9.63 9.29
C THR A 77 -15.84 -9.46 9.47
N GLY A 78 -15.05 -10.21 8.71
CA GLY A 78 -13.59 -10.09 8.74
C GLY A 78 -13.11 -8.77 8.15
N LEU A 79 -13.72 -8.36 7.04
CA LEU A 79 -13.41 -7.08 6.42
C LEU A 79 -13.70 -5.91 7.36
N ALA A 80 -14.85 -5.92 8.06
CA ALA A 80 -15.20 -4.90 9.05
C ALA A 80 -14.16 -4.78 10.17
N ASN A 81 -13.65 -5.90 10.69
CA ASN A 81 -12.61 -5.92 11.70
C ASN A 81 -11.27 -5.35 11.20
N GLY A 82 -10.99 -5.51 9.91
CA GLY A 82 -9.78 -4.99 9.27
C GLY A 82 -9.80 -3.49 8.96
N LEU A 83 -11.00 -2.88 8.86
CA LEU A 83 -11.16 -1.50 8.38
C LEU A 83 -10.39 -0.46 9.19
N SER A 84 -10.26 -0.62 10.51
CA SER A 84 -9.56 0.34 11.36
C SER A 84 -8.09 0.51 10.98
N LEU A 85 -7.39 -0.60 10.72
CA LEU A 85 -5.99 -0.57 10.30
C LEU A 85 -5.84 -0.39 8.78
N LEU A 86 -6.86 -0.72 7.99
CA LEU A 86 -6.93 -0.32 6.59
C LEU A 86 -6.95 1.21 6.44
N HIS A 87 -7.66 1.91 7.33
CA HIS A 87 -7.62 3.37 7.39
C HIS A 87 -6.19 3.89 7.65
N ASN A 88 -5.47 3.30 8.60
CA ASN A 88 -4.08 3.69 8.87
C ASN A 88 -3.17 3.49 7.65
N ALA A 89 -3.32 2.37 6.95
CA ALA A 89 -2.59 2.10 5.71
C ALA A 89 -2.95 3.11 4.61
N TYR A 90 -4.21 3.54 4.51
CA TYR A 90 -4.67 4.54 3.56
C TYR A 90 -4.04 5.91 3.85
N GLU A 91 -4.09 6.38 5.08
CA GLU A 91 -3.46 7.65 5.50
C GLU A 91 -1.93 7.63 5.33
N GLY A 92 -1.29 6.50 5.64
CA GLY A 92 0.14 6.30 5.45
C GLY A 92 0.56 6.09 3.98
N GLY A 93 -0.41 5.85 3.09
CA GLY A 93 -0.13 5.57 1.69
C GLY A 93 0.57 4.22 1.48
N THR A 94 0.33 3.24 2.35
CA THR A 94 0.97 1.92 2.27
C THR A 94 0.36 1.08 1.15
N PRO A 95 1.17 0.53 0.23
CA PRO A 95 0.66 -0.26 -0.89
C PRO A 95 0.24 -1.67 -0.43
N ILE A 96 -1.05 -1.87 -0.26
CA ILE A 96 -1.64 -3.16 0.16
C ILE A 96 -2.74 -3.56 -0.84
N VAL A 97 -2.76 -4.81 -1.27
CA VAL A 97 -3.89 -5.41 -1.96
C VAL A 97 -4.70 -6.21 -0.95
N VAL A 98 -5.86 -5.71 -0.58
CA VAL A 98 -6.78 -6.36 0.35
C VAL A 98 -7.82 -7.14 -0.46
N THR A 99 -8.10 -8.36 -0.04
CA THR A 99 -9.08 -9.22 -0.70
C THR A 99 -10.01 -9.88 0.28
N SER A 100 -11.18 -10.24 -0.19
CA SER A 100 -12.07 -11.22 0.45
C SER A 100 -12.82 -11.99 -0.63
N ALA A 101 -13.27 -13.19 -0.30
CA ALA A 101 -14.27 -13.84 -1.13
C ALA A 101 -15.66 -13.24 -0.88
N ASN A 102 -16.58 -13.45 -1.79
CA ASN A 102 -17.99 -13.08 -1.65
C ASN A 102 -18.86 -14.22 -2.18
N LYS A 103 -20.14 -14.19 -1.85
CA LYS A 103 -21.11 -15.20 -2.29
C LYS A 103 -21.22 -15.24 -3.82
N ASP A 104 -21.62 -16.41 -4.33
CA ASP A 104 -21.87 -16.62 -5.75
C ASP A 104 -22.95 -15.66 -6.28
N VAL A 105 -22.63 -14.89 -7.32
CA VAL A 105 -23.56 -13.92 -7.93
C VAL A 105 -24.82 -14.54 -8.51
N ARG A 106 -24.80 -15.85 -8.79
CA ARG A 106 -25.95 -16.60 -9.36
C ARG A 106 -26.96 -17.02 -8.28
N LYS A 107 -26.59 -16.99 -7.01
CA LYS A 107 -27.43 -17.39 -5.88
C LYS A 107 -28.23 -16.19 -5.37
N LEU A 108 -29.21 -15.76 -6.13
CA LEU A 108 -29.99 -14.53 -5.85
C LEU A 108 -30.79 -14.56 -4.55
N ALA A 109 -31.12 -15.76 -4.02
CA ALA A 109 -31.82 -15.90 -2.76
C ALA A 109 -30.94 -15.68 -1.53
N GLU A 110 -29.62 -15.76 -1.69
CA GLU A 110 -28.66 -15.48 -0.65
C GLU A 110 -28.35 -13.98 -0.65
N GLY A 111 -28.64 -13.27 0.44
CA GLY A 111 -28.26 -11.86 0.56
C GLY A 111 -26.77 -11.67 0.33
N ARG A 112 -26.40 -10.72 -0.53
CA ARG A 112 -25.01 -10.33 -0.82
C ARG A 112 -24.78 -8.89 -0.40
N SER A 113 -23.61 -8.63 0.19
CA SER A 113 -23.17 -7.28 0.49
C SER A 113 -22.28 -6.76 -0.65
N ASP A 114 -22.37 -5.47 -0.92
CA ASP A 114 -21.38 -4.79 -1.75
C ASP A 114 -20.14 -4.47 -0.90
N LEU A 115 -19.18 -5.42 -0.93
CA LEU A 115 -17.95 -5.30 -0.15
C LEU A 115 -17.01 -4.25 -0.75
N SER A 116 -17.10 -4.01 -2.05
CA SER A 116 -16.30 -2.98 -2.71
C SER A 116 -16.74 -1.58 -2.30
N GLU A 117 -18.04 -1.37 -2.11
CA GLU A 117 -18.57 -0.11 -1.58
C GLU A 117 -18.26 0.05 -0.08
N MET A 118 -18.30 -1.04 0.68
CA MET A 118 -17.97 -1.02 2.12
C MET A 118 -16.57 -0.45 2.42
N VAL A 119 -15.59 -0.72 1.57
CA VAL A 119 -14.18 -0.31 1.75
C VAL A 119 -13.80 0.95 0.98
N ARG A 120 -14.70 1.51 0.18
CA ARG A 120 -14.41 2.58 -0.77
C ARG A 120 -13.78 3.82 -0.13
N LEU A 121 -14.13 4.13 1.11
CA LEU A 121 -13.57 5.28 1.85
C LEU A 121 -12.13 5.07 2.34
N PHE A 122 -11.67 3.82 2.36
CA PHE A 122 -10.36 3.43 2.92
C PHE A 122 -9.42 2.84 1.86
N THR A 123 -9.78 2.95 0.58
CA THR A 123 -8.99 2.41 -0.52
C THR A 123 -8.91 3.38 -1.68
N LYS A 124 -7.81 3.35 -2.42
CA LYS A 124 -7.65 4.12 -3.66
C LYS A 124 -8.58 3.63 -4.76
N TRP A 125 -8.82 2.34 -4.77
CA TRP A 125 -9.64 1.67 -5.75
C TRP A 125 -10.21 0.38 -5.15
N SER A 126 -11.45 0.09 -5.48
CA SER A 126 -12.14 -1.12 -5.03
C SER A 126 -12.98 -1.69 -6.16
N VAL A 127 -13.04 -3.02 -6.24
CA VAL A 127 -13.81 -3.73 -7.28
C VAL A 127 -14.22 -5.11 -6.79
N GLU A 128 -15.26 -5.67 -7.41
CA GLU A 128 -15.59 -7.07 -7.28
C GLU A 128 -15.40 -7.81 -8.64
N VAL A 129 -14.74 -8.96 -8.58
CA VAL A 129 -14.54 -9.90 -9.70
C VAL A 129 -15.67 -10.92 -9.67
N THR A 130 -16.46 -10.96 -10.72
CA THR A 130 -17.63 -11.84 -10.87
C THR A 130 -17.50 -12.91 -11.95
N ASP A 131 -16.40 -12.86 -12.71
CA ASP A 131 -16.07 -13.78 -13.79
C ASP A 131 -14.59 -14.18 -13.71
N ALA A 132 -14.29 -15.49 -13.89
CA ALA A 132 -12.91 -16.00 -13.80
C ALA A 132 -11.96 -15.32 -14.80
N ALA A 133 -12.41 -15.02 -16.02
CA ALA A 133 -11.59 -14.37 -17.03
C ALA A 133 -11.11 -12.97 -16.64
N GLN A 134 -11.75 -12.34 -15.66
CA GLN A 134 -11.36 -11.00 -15.17
C GLN A 134 -10.18 -11.04 -14.19
N VAL A 135 -9.92 -12.19 -13.53
CA VAL A 135 -8.95 -12.30 -12.42
C VAL A 135 -7.57 -11.74 -12.79
N PRO A 136 -6.90 -12.14 -13.87
CA PRO A 136 -5.55 -11.64 -14.17
C PRO A 136 -5.51 -10.13 -14.42
N ALA A 137 -6.48 -9.62 -15.19
CA ALA A 137 -6.52 -8.19 -15.54
C ALA A 137 -6.80 -7.31 -14.31
N VAL A 138 -7.73 -7.75 -13.45
CA VAL A 138 -8.07 -7.04 -12.21
C VAL A 138 -6.91 -7.08 -11.21
N MET A 139 -6.28 -8.23 -11.04
CA MET A 139 -5.08 -8.36 -10.19
C MET A 139 -3.96 -7.44 -10.66
N ARG A 140 -3.63 -7.48 -11.94
CA ARG A 140 -2.62 -6.57 -12.54
C ARG A 140 -2.96 -5.11 -12.27
N ARG A 141 -4.22 -4.71 -12.45
CA ARG A 141 -4.67 -3.35 -12.16
C ARG A 141 -4.53 -3.02 -10.68
N ALA A 142 -4.93 -3.89 -9.78
CA ALA A 142 -4.84 -3.68 -8.34
C ALA A 142 -3.38 -3.41 -7.89
N PHE A 143 -2.44 -4.23 -8.35
CA PHE A 143 -1.03 -4.02 -8.06
C PHE A 143 -0.49 -2.73 -8.68
N THR A 144 -0.93 -2.38 -9.88
CA THR A 144 -0.57 -1.10 -10.51
C THR A 144 -1.09 0.08 -9.69
N GLU A 145 -2.37 0.07 -9.31
CA GLU A 145 -2.99 1.14 -8.51
C GLU A 145 -2.35 1.28 -7.12
N ALA A 146 -2.05 0.16 -6.46
CA ALA A 146 -1.40 0.19 -5.15
C ALA A 146 0.00 0.83 -5.21
N LYS A 147 0.78 0.49 -6.24
CA LYS A 147 2.17 0.98 -6.45
C LYS A 147 2.24 2.41 -7.00
N THR A 148 1.20 2.87 -7.72
CA THR A 148 1.23 4.20 -8.36
C THR A 148 1.10 5.32 -7.31
N PRO A 149 2.04 6.25 -7.24
CA PRO A 149 1.94 7.39 -6.33
C PRO A 149 0.74 8.31 -6.63
N PRO A 150 0.06 8.80 -5.60
CA PRO A 150 0.22 8.47 -4.21
C PRO A 150 -0.12 6.99 -3.96
N THR A 151 0.84 6.21 -3.41
CA THR A 151 0.65 4.79 -3.10
C THR A 151 -0.44 4.60 -2.05
N GLY A 152 -1.01 3.41 -1.94
CA GLY A 152 -2.04 3.16 -0.94
C GLY A 152 -2.79 1.86 -1.18
N PRO A 153 -3.67 1.47 -0.24
CA PRO A 153 -4.40 0.22 -0.31
C PRO A 153 -5.46 0.23 -1.40
N VAL A 154 -5.68 -0.96 -1.96
CA VAL A 154 -6.74 -1.27 -2.91
C VAL A 154 -7.49 -2.52 -2.46
N TYR A 155 -8.70 -2.74 -2.97
CA TYR A 155 -9.51 -3.88 -2.60
C TYR A 155 -10.03 -4.65 -3.82
N ILE A 156 -10.03 -5.98 -3.71
CA ILE A 156 -10.66 -6.89 -4.67
C ILE A 156 -11.56 -7.88 -3.92
N GLY A 157 -12.85 -7.84 -4.19
CA GLY A 157 -13.77 -8.92 -3.82
C GLY A 157 -13.79 -10.00 -4.90
N PHE A 158 -13.75 -11.27 -4.52
CA PHE A 158 -13.89 -12.38 -5.46
C PHE A 158 -15.19 -13.13 -5.19
N SER A 159 -16.13 -13.13 -6.13
CA SER A 159 -17.30 -13.99 -6.01
C SER A 159 -16.90 -15.47 -6.13
N ALA A 160 -17.57 -16.35 -5.37
CA ALA A 160 -17.25 -17.78 -5.34
C ALA A 160 -17.26 -18.41 -6.76
N ASN A 161 -18.21 -18.02 -7.61
CA ASN A 161 -18.26 -18.52 -8.98
C ASN A 161 -17.05 -18.05 -9.82
N ALA A 162 -16.48 -16.89 -9.55
CA ALA A 162 -15.29 -16.42 -10.27
C ALA A 162 -14.03 -17.18 -9.86
N LEU A 163 -13.95 -17.66 -8.61
CA LEU A 163 -12.83 -18.47 -8.13
C LEU A 163 -12.86 -19.91 -8.69
N ASP A 164 -14.05 -20.49 -8.81
CA ASP A 164 -14.20 -21.91 -9.20
C ASP A 164 -14.37 -22.12 -10.71
N ALA A 165 -14.85 -21.13 -11.46
CA ALA A 165 -15.03 -21.24 -12.90
C ALA A 165 -13.70 -21.27 -13.66
N GLU A 166 -13.68 -21.97 -14.78
CA GLU A 166 -12.55 -22.00 -15.70
C GLU A 166 -12.71 -20.96 -16.83
N ALA A 167 -11.60 -20.38 -17.26
CA ALA A 167 -11.53 -19.52 -18.43
C ALA A 167 -10.14 -19.65 -19.09
N ASP A 168 -10.05 -19.23 -20.36
CA ASP A 168 -8.76 -19.10 -21.03
C ASP A 168 -8.10 -17.76 -20.63
N MET A 169 -7.02 -17.85 -19.88
CA MET A 169 -6.38 -16.70 -19.23
C MET A 169 -4.90 -16.63 -19.53
N GLU A 170 -4.36 -15.41 -19.45
CA GLU A 170 -2.92 -15.12 -19.54
C GLU A 170 -2.46 -14.38 -18.31
N ILE A 171 -1.37 -14.85 -17.72
CA ILE A 171 -0.78 -14.25 -16.50
C ILE A 171 0.26 -13.20 -16.92
N ILE A 172 -0.09 -11.94 -16.70
CA ILE A 172 0.78 -10.80 -17.01
C ILE A 172 0.84 -9.92 -15.76
N PRO A 173 1.99 -9.83 -15.08
CA PRO A 173 2.13 -8.99 -13.90
C PRO A 173 2.02 -7.50 -14.20
N SER A 174 1.89 -6.71 -13.16
CA SER A 174 1.88 -5.26 -13.24
C SER A 174 3.25 -4.72 -13.70
N PRO A 175 3.27 -3.59 -14.43
CA PRO A 175 4.52 -3.01 -14.92
C PRO A 175 5.42 -2.61 -13.76
N GLN A 176 6.73 -2.71 -13.97
CA GLN A 176 7.74 -2.34 -13.00
C GLN A 176 8.38 -0.99 -13.40
N GLY A 177 8.60 -0.12 -12.40
CA GLY A 177 9.55 1.00 -12.54
C GLY A 177 9.07 2.27 -13.26
N TYR A 178 7.80 2.39 -13.62
CA TYR A 178 7.28 3.53 -14.40
C TYR A 178 6.70 4.70 -13.58
N PHE A 179 6.94 4.74 -12.28
CA PHE A 179 6.30 5.72 -11.38
C PHE A 179 7.22 6.88 -10.99
N ARG A 180 8.43 6.95 -11.53
CA ARG A 180 9.36 8.05 -11.23
C ARG A 180 9.08 9.24 -12.13
N LEU A 181 8.70 10.35 -11.51
CA LEU A 181 8.58 11.64 -12.17
C LEU A 181 9.89 12.40 -12.05
N SER A 182 10.32 13.05 -13.13
CA SER A 182 11.44 13.99 -13.08
C SER A 182 10.92 15.33 -12.58
N PRO A 183 11.60 15.98 -11.62
CA PRO A 183 11.23 17.31 -11.18
C PRO A 183 11.49 18.36 -12.26
N ASP A 184 10.78 19.49 -12.18
CA ASP A 184 11.05 20.65 -13.00
C ASP A 184 12.45 21.21 -12.70
N LYS A 185 13.28 21.41 -13.74
CA LYS A 185 14.67 21.84 -13.60
C LYS A 185 14.80 23.26 -13.07
N ASP A 186 13.89 24.14 -13.45
CA ASP A 186 13.94 25.55 -13.02
C ASP A 186 13.49 25.66 -11.56
N ALA A 187 12.51 24.87 -11.13
CA ALA A 187 12.11 24.78 -9.73
C ALA A 187 13.26 24.26 -8.83
N ILE A 188 13.99 23.23 -9.28
CA ILE A 188 15.18 22.72 -8.56
C ILE A 188 16.26 23.79 -8.45
N LYS A 189 16.52 24.51 -9.54
CA LYS A 189 17.49 25.60 -9.55
C LYS A 189 17.08 26.74 -8.60
N ALA A 190 15.82 27.13 -8.59
CA ALA A 190 15.29 28.15 -7.69
C ALA A 190 15.41 27.72 -6.22
N ALA A 191 15.05 26.47 -5.87
CA ALA A 191 15.21 25.93 -4.53
C ALA A 191 16.70 25.92 -4.10
N GLY A 192 17.60 25.49 -4.98
CA GLY A 192 19.04 25.52 -4.73
C GLY A 192 19.58 26.94 -4.48
N GLN A 193 19.10 27.94 -5.23
CA GLN A 193 19.46 29.34 -5.01
C GLN A 193 19.00 29.86 -3.65
N LEU A 194 17.76 29.55 -3.25
CA LEU A 194 17.25 29.92 -1.92
C LEU A 194 18.09 29.29 -0.81
N LEU A 195 18.37 28.00 -0.90
CA LEU A 195 19.19 27.29 0.10
C LEU A 195 20.62 27.83 0.17
N SER A 196 21.22 28.21 -0.97
CA SER A 196 22.62 28.68 -1.00
C SER A 196 22.88 29.99 -0.27
N VAL A 197 21.85 30.80 -0.05
CA VAL A 197 21.93 32.09 0.67
C VAL A 197 21.27 32.07 2.04
N ALA A 198 20.60 30.97 2.39
CA ALA A 198 19.93 30.79 3.66
C ALA A 198 20.92 30.82 4.82
N LYS A 199 20.54 31.49 5.90
CA LYS A 199 21.33 31.57 7.14
C LYS A 199 20.83 30.60 8.22
N ASN A 200 19.56 30.27 8.17
CA ASN A 200 18.93 29.38 9.14
C ASN A 200 17.87 28.48 8.41
N PRO A 201 18.31 27.59 7.50
CA PRO A 201 17.39 26.78 6.73
C PRO A 201 16.78 25.64 7.55
N ALA A 202 15.57 25.22 7.19
CA ALA A 202 14.93 24.02 7.71
C ALA A 202 14.45 23.11 6.57
N LEU A 203 14.54 21.78 6.77
CA LEU A 203 13.93 20.77 5.96
C LEU A 203 12.78 20.14 6.73
N ILE A 204 11.60 20.08 6.10
CA ILE A 204 10.45 19.36 6.62
C ILE A 204 10.26 18.11 5.77
N VAL A 205 10.52 16.95 6.37
CA VAL A 205 10.51 15.67 5.67
C VAL A 205 9.24 14.88 5.99
N GLY A 206 8.66 14.26 4.97
CA GLY A 206 7.47 13.43 5.08
C GLY A 206 7.65 12.06 4.41
N ASP A 207 6.65 11.18 4.53
CA ASP A 207 6.71 9.77 4.13
C ASP A 207 7.12 9.56 2.66
N ARG A 208 6.81 10.52 1.79
CA ARG A 208 7.20 10.44 0.37
C ARG A 208 8.71 10.44 0.16
N LEU A 209 9.47 11.01 1.09
CA LEU A 209 10.93 10.97 1.03
C LEU A 209 11.44 9.54 1.19
N ALA A 210 10.98 8.82 2.22
CA ALA A 210 11.31 7.41 2.42
C ALA A 210 10.83 6.53 1.27
N GLN A 211 9.57 6.69 0.86
CA GLN A 211 8.96 5.92 -0.24
C GLN A 211 9.64 6.15 -1.60
N SER A 212 10.33 7.28 -1.76
CA SER A 212 11.12 7.58 -2.97
C SER A 212 12.59 7.19 -2.84
N ASN A 213 12.99 6.56 -1.73
CA ASN A 213 14.40 6.27 -1.40
C ASN A 213 15.30 7.51 -1.38
N GLY A 214 14.75 8.68 -1.00
CA GLY A 214 15.45 9.97 -1.02
C GLY A 214 16.13 10.36 0.30
N ILE A 215 16.14 9.48 1.30
CA ILE A 215 16.74 9.76 2.62
C ILE A 215 18.23 10.12 2.52
N PRO A 216 19.08 9.38 1.76
CA PRO A 216 20.49 9.73 1.66
C PRO A 216 20.74 11.12 1.06
N GLU A 217 19.93 11.52 0.07
CA GLU A 217 20.03 12.84 -0.56
C GLU A 217 19.57 13.94 0.41
N ALA A 218 18.51 13.69 1.20
CA ALA A 218 18.04 14.63 2.20
C ALA A 218 19.08 14.85 3.31
N VAL A 219 19.72 13.80 3.79
CA VAL A 219 20.83 13.88 4.74
C VAL A 219 21.95 14.75 4.15
N ARG A 220 22.37 14.46 2.92
CA ARG A 220 23.42 15.23 2.26
C ARG A 220 23.05 16.70 2.09
N ILE A 221 21.80 17.01 1.72
CA ILE A 221 21.34 18.42 1.62
C ILE A 221 21.38 19.07 3.00
N ALA A 222 20.86 18.42 4.03
CA ALA A 222 20.84 18.97 5.39
C ALA A 222 22.27 19.32 5.86
N GLU A 223 23.24 18.42 5.66
CA GLU A 223 24.63 18.64 6.01
C GLU A 223 25.28 19.79 5.21
N LEU A 224 25.03 19.84 3.90
CA LEU A 224 25.61 20.87 3.02
C LEU A 224 25.18 22.29 3.41
N VAL A 225 23.93 22.46 3.80
CA VAL A 225 23.39 23.81 4.09
C VAL A 225 23.23 24.08 5.60
N GLY A 226 23.58 23.12 6.47
CA GLY A 226 23.41 23.24 7.91
C GLY A 226 21.95 23.32 8.35
N ALA A 227 21.02 22.66 7.63
CA ALA A 227 19.60 22.77 7.88
C ALA A 227 19.16 22.02 9.16
N LYS A 228 18.24 22.61 9.90
CA LYS A 228 17.44 21.89 10.89
C LYS A 228 16.47 20.94 10.18
N VAL A 229 16.30 19.70 10.65
CA VAL A 229 15.41 18.72 10.02
C VAL A 229 14.29 18.35 10.97
N TYR A 230 13.07 18.41 10.45
CA TYR A 230 11.84 18.04 11.16
C TYR A 230 11.04 17.04 10.34
N ALA A 231 10.45 16.03 10.99
CA ALA A 231 9.49 15.14 10.39
C ALA A 231 8.05 15.61 10.63
N THR A 232 7.15 15.39 9.65
CA THR A 232 5.73 15.73 9.77
C THR A 232 4.82 14.54 9.91
N SER A 233 5.31 13.34 9.61
CA SER A 233 4.52 12.12 9.62
C SER A 233 5.06 11.10 10.60
N TYR A 234 4.20 10.12 10.90
CA TYR A 234 4.48 9.06 11.85
C TYR A 234 4.59 7.69 11.16
N SER A 235 4.35 7.65 9.87
CA SER A 235 4.18 6.39 9.16
C SER A 235 5.50 5.76 8.74
N GLU A 236 6.47 6.61 8.38
CA GLU A 236 7.78 6.16 7.90
C GLU A 236 8.92 6.80 8.70
N MET A 237 10.06 6.13 8.73
CA MET A 237 11.30 6.76 9.18
C MET A 237 11.86 7.60 8.02
N ASN A 238 11.59 8.89 8.05
CA ASN A 238 11.91 9.81 6.96
C ASN A 238 13.31 10.42 7.02
N PHE A 239 13.97 10.30 8.16
CA PHE A 239 15.32 10.80 8.39
C PHE A 239 15.97 10.02 9.54
N PRO A 240 17.30 9.80 9.57
CA PRO A 240 17.96 9.13 10.68
C PRO A 240 17.70 9.87 12.00
N THR A 241 17.11 9.18 12.96
CA THR A 241 16.69 9.78 14.23
C THR A 241 17.86 10.11 15.17
N ASP A 242 19.02 9.53 14.93
CA ASP A 242 20.29 9.77 15.62
C ASP A 242 21.15 10.86 14.97
N HIS A 243 20.71 11.44 13.85
CA HIS A 243 21.44 12.49 13.15
C HIS A 243 21.37 13.81 13.92
N VAL A 244 22.51 14.49 14.08
CA VAL A 244 22.63 15.72 14.90
C VAL A 244 21.70 16.85 14.48
N GLN A 245 21.33 16.93 13.20
CA GLN A 245 20.43 17.96 12.66
C GLN A 245 18.96 17.57 12.75
N PHE A 246 18.63 16.32 13.13
CA PHE A 246 17.25 15.88 13.30
C PHE A 246 16.70 16.37 14.64
N LEU A 247 15.72 17.26 14.61
CA LEU A 247 15.13 17.88 15.80
C LEU A 247 13.77 17.28 16.17
N GLY A 248 13.43 16.13 15.57
CA GLY A 248 12.20 15.40 15.88
C GLY A 248 11.02 15.85 15.00
N GLN A 249 9.82 15.66 15.53
CA GLN A 249 8.61 15.99 14.79
C GLN A 249 8.28 17.48 14.86
N CYS A 250 7.83 18.02 13.73
CA CYS A 250 7.28 19.36 13.64
C CYS A 250 5.76 19.30 13.78
N GLY A 251 5.25 19.72 14.91
CA GLY A 251 3.81 19.93 15.07
C GLY A 251 3.36 21.23 14.40
N ALA A 252 3.45 21.35 13.07
CA ALA A 252 3.20 22.60 12.33
C ALA A 252 1.81 23.23 12.61
N GLY A 253 0.84 22.42 13.05
CA GLY A 253 -0.48 22.88 13.47
C GLY A 253 -0.54 23.36 14.93
N THR A 254 0.54 23.27 15.70
CA THR A 254 0.61 23.72 17.09
C THR A 254 1.35 25.04 17.23
N PRO A 255 1.06 25.86 18.27
CA PRO A 255 1.78 27.10 18.53
C PRO A 255 3.31 26.88 18.69
N GLU A 256 3.72 25.79 19.32
CA GLU A 256 5.12 25.44 19.50
C GLU A 256 5.81 25.09 18.19
N GLY A 257 5.12 24.34 17.32
CA GLY A 257 5.63 23.99 15.98
C GLY A 257 5.76 25.22 15.09
N GLN A 258 4.77 26.11 15.14
CA GLN A 258 4.82 27.39 14.42
C GLN A 258 5.98 28.28 14.91
N ALA A 259 6.20 28.36 16.21
CA ALA A 259 7.30 29.13 16.78
C ALA A 259 8.68 28.58 16.34
N ARG A 260 8.84 27.24 16.30
CA ARG A 260 10.07 26.61 15.79
C ARG A 260 10.32 26.90 14.32
N LEU A 261 9.28 26.91 13.51
CA LEU A 261 9.39 27.19 12.07
C LEU A 261 9.67 28.66 11.80
N ALA A 262 9.12 29.56 12.60
CA ALA A 262 9.30 31.02 12.44
C ALA A 262 10.75 31.48 12.66
N GLU A 263 11.60 30.68 13.29
CA GLU A 263 13.03 30.96 13.45
C GLU A 263 13.84 30.77 12.15
N ASN A 264 13.28 30.14 11.12
CA ASN A 264 13.99 29.77 9.91
C ASN A 264 13.69 30.76 8.77
N ASP A 265 14.71 31.09 8.01
CA ASP A 265 14.60 32.03 6.87
C ASP A 265 14.22 31.32 5.56
N VAL A 266 14.51 30.02 5.43
CA VAL A 266 14.10 29.16 4.33
C VAL A 266 13.58 27.84 4.86
N ILE A 267 12.42 27.40 4.40
CA ILE A 267 11.81 26.10 4.72
C ILE A 267 11.53 25.36 3.43
N ILE A 268 12.01 24.15 3.31
CA ILE A 268 11.77 23.22 2.18
C ILE A 268 11.20 21.91 2.68
#